data_e9c10fbfdbd463cc60306a3cbe7831e1
#
_entry.id   e9c10fbfdbd463cc60306a3cbe7831e1
#
_cell.length_a   1.000
_cell.length_b   1.000
_cell.length_c   1.000
_cell.angle_alpha   90.00
_cell.angle_beta   90.00
_cell.angle_gamma   90.00
#
_symmetry.space_group_name_H-M   'P 1'
#
loop_
_entity.id
_entity.type
_entity.pdbx_description
1 polymer ?
#
loop_
_entity_poly.entity_id
_entity_poly.type
_entity_poly.pdbx_seq_one_letter_code
_entity_poly.pdbx_strand_id
1 'polypeptide(L)'
;MVLWFGQFLVNAGMTMITPFLSLYLAKDLGVQGDHAIGMWAGLIFAANFLTSFIFQPLWGKLADKYGRKIMLLRSSFGMAIVIVLMGFAQSPLQLLLLRLLNGTISGFNPASIALISGTTPKARMGFAMGLMQSGSVAGTILGPLIGGAMADWIGFRPIFYVVGALLFVASLLALFLVKEKFDRVEAAQVPQVSVLQGFKELAKVPQLPALFGVTFLLQFAMISPMSLLPLYVEKLHGSAVNIAFWAGMVSAVTGISNMLASPLLGKLSDKIGAHRILTFALIGASLFLIPQAFVTSVWQLIIVRFMMGVFMGGLLPSVNALIRSYTPDGKESRAFGFNSSTLALGNMLGAVIGGFLSGYIGIEGLFIISGAFLLINTVWVRLKLYKVTTPRLFR
;
A
#
# COMPACT_ATOMS: atom_id res chain seq x y z
N MET A 1 -5.14 22.03 0.01
CA MET A 1 -5.57 21.67 1.39
C MET A 1 -6.71 20.66 1.41
N VAL A 2 -7.84 20.84 0.71
CA VAL A 2 -9.00 19.91 0.74
C VAL A 2 -8.61 18.49 0.30
N LEU A 3 -7.92 18.35 -0.83
CA LEU A 3 -7.47 17.03 -1.32
C LEU A 3 -6.43 16.39 -0.40
N TRP A 4 -5.58 17.18 0.26
CA TRP A 4 -4.67 16.68 1.30
C TRP A 4 -5.43 16.04 2.46
N PHE A 5 -6.43 16.77 2.97
CA PHE A 5 -7.26 16.27 4.07
C PHE A 5 -8.09 15.05 3.64
N GLY A 6 -8.65 15.07 2.43
CA GLY A 6 -9.32 13.91 1.85
C GLY A 6 -8.40 12.69 1.73
N GLN A 7 -7.15 12.90 1.26
CA GLN A 7 -6.13 11.86 1.16
C GLN A 7 -5.78 11.28 2.55
N PHE A 8 -5.61 12.15 3.54
CA PHE A 8 -5.39 11.76 4.92
C PHE A 8 -6.55 10.90 5.45
N LEU A 9 -7.80 11.38 5.33
CA LEU A 9 -8.97 10.66 5.84
C LEU A 9 -9.17 9.31 5.15
N VAL A 10 -9.00 9.25 3.82
CA VAL A 10 -9.15 8.01 3.05
C VAL A 10 -8.08 6.99 3.46
N ASN A 11 -6.80 7.41 3.54
CA ASN A 11 -5.73 6.48 3.93
C ASN A 11 -5.83 6.08 5.41
N ALA A 12 -6.14 7.01 6.31
CA ALA A 12 -6.38 6.69 7.72
C ALA A 12 -7.52 5.67 7.85
N GLY A 13 -8.67 5.94 7.23
CA GLY A 13 -9.81 5.05 7.29
C GLY A 13 -9.53 3.66 6.72
N MET A 14 -8.85 3.57 5.58
CA MET A 14 -8.51 2.28 4.96
C MET A 14 -7.52 1.47 5.82
N THR A 15 -6.58 2.13 6.49
CA THR A 15 -5.58 1.47 7.34
C THR A 15 -6.05 1.21 8.76
N MET A 16 -7.08 1.91 9.25
CA MET A 16 -7.72 1.64 10.55
C MET A 16 -8.23 0.20 10.66
N ILE A 17 -8.72 -0.38 9.55
CA ILE A 17 -9.31 -1.73 9.52
C ILE A 17 -8.23 -2.82 9.58
N THR A 18 -7.01 -2.53 9.07
CA THR A 18 -5.94 -3.53 8.90
C THR A 18 -5.53 -4.25 10.19
N PRO A 19 -5.33 -3.56 11.34
CA PRO A 19 -4.82 -4.20 12.56
C PRO A 19 -5.77 -5.19 13.21
N PHE A 20 -7.04 -5.17 12.88
CA PHE A 20 -8.03 -6.04 13.54
C PHE A 20 -8.78 -6.97 12.59
N LEU A 21 -8.45 -7.00 11.29
CA LEU A 21 -9.21 -7.82 10.33
C LEU A 21 -9.21 -9.32 10.72
N SER A 22 -8.09 -9.88 11.13
CA SER A 22 -7.98 -11.26 11.57
C SER A 22 -8.69 -11.50 12.91
N LEU A 23 -8.61 -10.53 13.84
CA LEU A 23 -9.34 -10.58 15.11
C LEU A 23 -10.85 -10.48 14.90
N TYR A 24 -11.29 -9.64 13.97
CA TYR A 24 -12.70 -9.52 13.59
C TYR A 24 -13.26 -10.83 12.99
N LEU A 25 -12.45 -11.51 12.14
CA LEU A 25 -12.82 -12.83 11.62
C LEU A 25 -12.97 -13.87 12.72
N ALA A 26 -12.05 -13.89 13.68
CA ALA A 26 -12.08 -14.85 14.80
C ALA A 26 -13.22 -14.57 15.80
N LYS A 27 -13.34 -13.30 16.26
CA LYS A 27 -14.21 -12.94 17.39
C LYS A 27 -15.63 -12.63 16.97
N ASP A 28 -15.85 -11.90 15.86
CA ASP A 28 -17.18 -11.42 15.44
C ASP A 28 -17.81 -12.27 14.33
N LEU A 29 -17.02 -12.89 13.47
CA LEU A 29 -17.50 -13.73 12.36
C LEU A 29 -17.36 -15.23 12.65
N GLY A 30 -16.85 -15.62 13.83
CA GLY A 30 -16.85 -16.98 14.34
C GLY A 30 -15.96 -17.96 13.58
N VAL A 31 -14.94 -17.47 12.84
CA VAL A 31 -13.98 -18.34 12.15
C VAL A 31 -13.06 -19.01 13.17
N GLN A 32 -13.02 -20.34 13.19
CA GLN A 32 -12.22 -21.13 14.12
C GLN A 32 -10.99 -21.73 13.44
N GLY A 33 -9.89 -21.80 14.17
CA GLY A 33 -8.63 -22.38 13.74
C GLY A 33 -7.74 -21.39 12.97
N ASP A 34 -6.46 -21.33 13.35
CA ASP A 34 -5.48 -20.37 12.82
C ASP A 34 -5.32 -20.46 11.30
N HIS A 35 -5.38 -21.66 10.74
CA HIS A 35 -5.31 -21.89 9.30
C HIS A 35 -6.48 -21.24 8.57
N ALA A 36 -7.72 -21.42 9.04
CA ALA A 36 -8.91 -20.87 8.42
C ALA A 36 -8.94 -19.34 8.56
N ILE A 37 -8.56 -18.80 9.72
CA ILE A 37 -8.44 -17.35 9.95
C ILE A 37 -7.40 -16.76 9.01
N GLY A 38 -6.23 -17.36 8.90
CA GLY A 38 -5.16 -16.93 8.01
C GLY A 38 -5.58 -16.93 6.54
N MET A 39 -6.22 -17.99 6.08
CA MET A 39 -6.74 -18.11 4.72
C MET A 39 -7.79 -17.03 4.41
N TRP A 40 -8.80 -16.87 5.27
CA TRP A 40 -9.83 -15.85 5.07
C TRP A 40 -9.28 -14.42 5.15
N ALA A 41 -8.37 -14.15 6.10
CA ALA A 41 -7.71 -12.85 6.22
C ALA A 41 -6.92 -12.51 4.95
N GLY A 42 -6.14 -13.47 4.45
CA GLY A 42 -5.38 -13.32 3.21
C GLY A 42 -6.28 -13.07 2.00
N LEU A 43 -7.35 -13.85 1.83
CA LEU A 43 -8.29 -13.72 0.71
C LEU A 43 -9.03 -12.36 0.76
N ILE A 44 -9.56 -11.98 1.93
CA ILE A 44 -10.29 -10.72 2.12
C ILE A 44 -9.38 -9.50 1.91
N PHE A 45 -8.14 -9.59 2.38
CA PHE A 45 -7.15 -8.53 2.18
C PHE A 45 -6.78 -8.40 0.68
N ALA A 46 -6.52 -9.53 0.02
CA ALA A 46 -6.15 -9.58 -1.39
C ALA A 46 -7.28 -9.18 -2.35
N ALA A 47 -8.53 -9.48 -2.00
CA ALA A 47 -9.70 -9.22 -2.83
C ALA A 47 -9.81 -7.76 -3.29
N ASN A 48 -9.50 -6.82 -2.38
CA ASN A 48 -9.50 -5.40 -2.70
C ASN A 48 -8.42 -5.02 -3.73
N PHE A 49 -7.24 -5.61 -3.63
CA PHE A 49 -6.13 -5.34 -4.56
C PHE A 49 -6.38 -5.97 -5.93
N LEU A 50 -6.97 -7.18 -5.96
CA LEU A 50 -7.32 -7.87 -7.20
C LEU A 50 -8.26 -7.03 -8.06
N THR A 51 -9.38 -6.61 -7.48
CA THR A 51 -10.36 -5.82 -8.23
C THR A 51 -9.86 -4.41 -8.52
N SER A 52 -9.12 -3.79 -7.61
CA SER A 52 -8.46 -2.50 -7.89
C SER A 52 -7.51 -2.60 -9.07
N PHE A 53 -6.67 -3.64 -9.14
CA PHE A 53 -5.77 -3.86 -10.26
C PHE A 53 -6.51 -3.94 -11.61
N ILE A 54 -7.62 -4.68 -11.65
CA ILE A 54 -8.41 -4.87 -12.87
C ILE A 54 -9.14 -3.58 -13.28
N PHE A 55 -9.75 -2.89 -12.32
CA PHE A 55 -10.67 -1.78 -12.61
C PHE A 55 -10.00 -0.39 -12.63
N GLN A 56 -8.83 -0.19 -12.00
CA GLN A 56 -8.14 1.10 -12.03
C GLN A 56 -7.84 1.63 -13.43
N PRO A 57 -7.35 0.83 -14.41
CA PRO A 57 -7.15 1.31 -15.76
C PRO A 57 -8.44 1.76 -16.46
N LEU A 58 -9.56 1.07 -16.17
CA LEU A 58 -10.89 1.43 -16.71
C LEU A 58 -11.36 2.77 -16.15
N TRP A 59 -11.21 2.97 -14.84
CA TRP A 59 -11.56 4.24 -14.19
C TRP A 59 -10.66 5.40 -14.63
N GLY A 60 -9.39 5.13 -14.90
CA GLY A 60 -8.48 6.09 -15.50
C GLY A 60 -8.97 6.59 -16.87
N LYS A 61 -9.36 5.66 -17.76
CA LYS A 61 -9.98 5.98 -19.05
C LYS A 61 -11.26 6.81 -18.91
N LEU A 62 -12.12 6.44 -17.95
CA LEU A 62 -13.36 7.17 -17.68
C LEU A 62 -13.10 8.55 -17.08
N ALA A 63 -12.04 8.71 -16.27
CA ALA A 63 -11.59 9.99 -15.75
C ALA A 63 -11.17 10.95 -16.87
N ASP A 64 -10.45 10.45 -17.86
CA ASP A 64 -10.05 11.24 -19.02
C ASP A 64 -11.25 11.65 -19.90
N LYS A 65 -12.32 10.84 -19.91
CA LYS A 65 -13.53 11.11 -20.71
C LYS A 65 -14.58 11.98 -20.00
N TYR A 66 -14.78 11.80 -18.70
CA TYR A 66 -15.88 12.40 -17.93
C TYR A 66 -15.43 13.43 -16.88
N GLY A 67 -14.13 13.53 -16.66
CA GLY A 67 -13.53 14.40 -15.64
C GLY A 67 -13.07 13.66 -14.40
N ARG A 68 -12.02 14.18 -13.81
CA ARG A 68 -11.31 13.57 -12.67
C ARG A 68 -12.08 13.75 -11.35
N LYS A 69 -12.77 14.91 -11.20
CA LYS A 69 -13.63 15.19 -10.04
C LYS A 69 -14.77 14.19 -9.92
N ILE A 70 -15.43 13.85 -11.03
CA ILE A 70 -16.53 12.86 -11.03
C ILE A 70 -16.01 11.50 -10.60
N MET A 71 -14.83 11.08 -11.07
CA MET A 71 -14.23 9.80 -10.66
C MET A 71 -13.77 9.80 -9.21
N LEU A 72 -13.29 10.93 -8.69
CA LEU A 72 -12.96 11.12 -7.29
C LEU A 72 -14.20 10.95 -6.40
N LEU A 73 -15.30 11.63 -6.73
CA LEU A 73 -16.56 11.56 -6.00
C LEU A 73 -17.18 10.17 -6.05
N ARG A 74 -17.19 9.54 -7.23
CA ARG A 74 -17.64 8.17 -7.38
C ARG A 74 -16.89 7.22 -6.43
N SER A 75 -15.55 7.30 -6.43
CA SER A 75 -14.75 6.41 -5.59
C SER A 75 -14.96 6.67 -4.11
N SER A 76 -14.98 7.93 -3.67
CA SER A 76 -15.10 8.26 -2.24
C SER A 76 -16.49 7.94 -1.67
N PHE A 77 -17.58 8.33 -2.34
CA PHE A 77 -18.93 7.98 -1.90
C PHE A 77 -19.19 6.48 -1.98
N GLY A 78 -18.77 5.83 -3.07
CA GLY A 78 -18.92 4.39 -3.22
C GLY A 78 -18.17 3.61 -2.17
N MET A 79 -16.93 3.98 -1.86
CA MET A 79 -16.15 3.35 -0.79
C MET A 79 -16.79 3.59 0.58
N ALA A 80 -17.30 4.80 0.86
CA ALA A 80 -18.00 5.11 2.11
C ALA A 80 -19.18 4.15 2.34
N ILE A 81 -20.03 3.99 1.33
CA ILE A 81 -21.20 3.08 1.41
C ILE A 81 -20.76 1.64 1.63
N VAL A 82 -19.82 1.14 0.82
CA VAL A 82 -19.38 -0.26 0.89
C VAL A 82 -18.73 -0.57 2.23
N ILE A 83 -17.94 0.36 2.79
CA ILE A 83 -17.29 0.16 4.10
C ILE A 83 -18.35 0.12 5.22
N VAL A 84 -19.37 0.97 5.18
CA VAL A 84 -20.50 0.87 6.12
C VAL A 84 -21.16 -0.50 6.02
N LEU A 85 -21.40 -1.00 4.80
CA LEU A 85 -21.98 -2.34 4.59
C LEU A 85 -21.11 -3.47 5.16
N MET A 86 -19.76 -3.30 5.17
CA MET A 86 -18.86 -4.28 5.80
C MET A 86 -19.12 -4.42 7.31
N GLY A 87 -19.56 -3.35 7.99
CA GLY A 87 -19.95 -3.40 9.40
C GLY A 87 -21.18 -4.27 9.68
N PHE A 88 -22.03 -4.51 8.66
CA PHE A 88 -23.19 -5.40 8.74
C PHE A 88 -22.89 -6.84 8.31
N ALA A 89 -21.65 -7.14 7.88
CA ALA A 89 -21.30 -8.49 7.46
C ALA A 89 -21.48 -9.50 8.61
N GLN A 90 -22.09 -10.65 8.28
CA GLN A 90 -22.36 -11.75 9.21
C GLN A 90 -21.54 -13.00 8.90
N SER A 91 -20.82 -13.01 7.77
CA SER A 91 -19.98 -14.13 7.38
C SER A 91 -18.71 -13.65 6.67
N PRO A 92 -17.63 -14.46 6.70
CA PRO A 92 -16.39 -14.16 5.96
C PRO A 92 -16.62 -13.99 4.46
N LEU A 93 -17.57 -14.76 3.88
CA LEU A 93 -17.90 -14.66 2.46
C LEU A 93 -18.54 -13.31 2.11
N GLN A 94 -19.48 -12.81 2.95
CA GLN A 94 -20.06 -11.48 2.74
C GLN A 94 -18.99 -10.39 2.80
N LEU A 95 -18.09 -10.49 3.77
CA LEU A 95 -16.98 -9.54 3.90
C LEU A 95 -16.03 -9.60 2.68
N LEU A 96 -15.75 -10.79 2.15
CA LEU A 96 -14.97 -10.99 0.93
C LEU A 96 -15.64 -10.31 -0.28
N LEU A 97 -16.93 -10.53 -0.49
CA LEU A 97 -17.68 -9.93 -1.59
C LEU A 97 -17.71 -8.39 -1.50
N LEU A 98 -17.88 -7.86 -0.28
CA LEU A 98 -17.84 -6.42 -0.05
C LEU A 98 -16.42 -5.85 -0.29
N ARG A 99 -15.37 -6.59 0.02
CA ARG A 99 -13.98 -6.20 -0.31
C ARG A 99 -13.71 -6.19 -1.81
N LEU A 100 -14.22 -7.18 -2.54
CA LEU A 100 -14.17 -7.18 -4.01
C LEU A 100 -14.89 -5.95 -4.59
N LEU A 101 -16.09 -5.65 -4.07
CA LEU A 101 -16.86 -4.46 -4.48
C LEU A 101 -16.11 -3.17 -4.14
N ASN A 102 -15.51 -3.08 -2.95
CA ASN A 102 -14.74 -1.91 -2.53
C ASN A 102 -13.54 -1.66 -3.47
N GLY A 103 -12.78 -2.70 -3.81
CA GLY A 103 -11.67 -2.58 -4.75
C GLY A 103 -12.12 -2.19 -6.16
N THR A 104 -13.27 -2.71 -6.63
CA THR A 104 -13.87 -2.32 -7.91
C THR A 104 -14.19 -0.82 -7.95
N ILE A 105 -14.70 -0.27 -6.86
CA ILE A 105 -15.09 1.13 -6.76
C ILE A 105 -13.89 2.04 -6.42
N SER A 106 -12.82 1.51 -5.86
CA SER A 106 -11.66 2.27 -5.39
C SER A 106 -11.03 3.15 -6.48
N GLY A 107 -10.22 4.12 -6.09
CA GLY A 107 -9.54 5.00 -7.04
C GLY A 107 -9.41 6.46 -6.58
N PHE A 108 -9.65 6.74 -5.30
CA PHE A 108 -9.53 8.09 -4.75
C PHE A 108 -8.11 8.65 -4.91
N ASN A 109 -7.08 7.86 -4.56
CA ASN A 109 -5.69 8.30 -4.60
C ASN A 109 -5.24 8.66 -6.04
N PRO A 110 -5.37 7.78 -7.05
CA PRO A 110 -4.99 8.13 -8.43
C PRO A 110 -5.84 9.27 -9.00
N ALA A 111 -7.14 9.35 -8.68
CA ALA A 111 -7.99 10.45 -9.12
C ALA A 111 -7.56 11.80 -8.52
N SER A 112 -7.20 11.83 -7.22
CA SER A 112 -6.68 13.02 -6.54
C SER A 112 -5.36 13.49 -7.14
N ILE A 113 -4.43 12.57 -7.39
CA ILE A 113 -3.13 12.86 -8.03
C ILE A 113 -3.35 13.42 -9.44
N ALA A 114 -4.22 12.79 -10.23
CA ALA A 114 -4.53 13.23 -11.58
C ALA A 114 -5.18 14.63 -11.59
N LEU A 115 -6.09 14.92 -10.64
CA LEU A 115 -6.73 16.22 -10.51
C LEU A 115 -5.72 17.32 -10.16
N ILE A 116 -4.83 17.07 -9.19
CA ILE A 116 -3.77 18.02 -8.82
C ILE A 116 -2.80 18.23 -9.97
N SER A 117 -2.42 17.18 -10.68
CA SER A 117 -1.52 17.27 -11.85
C SER A 117 -2.09 18.17 -12.95
N GLY A 118 -3.42 18.13 -13.13
CA GLY A 118 -4.09 18.94 -14.14
C GLY A 118 -4.40 20.39 -13.71
N THR A 119 -4.40 20.68 -12.41
CA THR A 119 -4.80 21.98 -11.86
C THR A 119 -3.64 22.80 -11.29
N THR A 120 -2.49 22.18 -11.08
CA THR A 120 -1.31 22.82 -10.46
C THR A 120 -0.31 23.28 -11.53
N PRO A 121 0.20 24.52 -11.47
CA PRO A 121 1.26 24.98 -12.35
C PRO A 121 2.53 24.11 -12.21
N LYS A 122 3.21 23.86 -13.32
CA LYS A 122 4.44 23.01 -13.35
C LYS A 122 5.47 23.41 -12.30
N ALA A 123 5.66 24.72 -12.06
CA ALA A 123 6.62 25.25 -11.08
C ALA A 123 6.31 24.85 -9.61
N ARG A 124 5.08 24.45 -9.28
CA ARG A 124 4.65 24.06 -7.93
C ARG A 124 4.22 22.60 -7.83
N MET A 125 4.44 21.84 -8.89
CA MET A 125 3.98 20.45 -8.97
C MET A 125 4.65 19.57 -7.90
N GLY A 126 5.97 19.69 -7.72
CA GLY A 126 6.71 18.92 -6.72
C GLY A 126 6.19 19.18 -5.29
N PHE A 127 5.94 20.43 -4.94
CA PHE A 127 5.36 20.77 -3.64
C PHE A 127 3.96 20.20 -3.46
N ALA A 128 3.10 20.31 -4.47
CA ALA A 128 1.72 19.80 -4.41
C ALA A 128 1.69 18.27 -4.26
N MET A 129 2.56 17.54 -5.00
CA MET A 129 2.70 16.09 -4.88
C MET A 129 3.28 15.66 -3.53
N GLY A 130 4.30 16.38 -3.03
CA GLY A 130 4.86 16.14 -1.70
C GLY A 130 3.84 16.36 -0.59
N LEU A 131 3.00 17.39 -0.72
CA LEU A 131 1.92 17.66 0.21
C LEU A 131 0.86 16.54 0.19
N MET A 132 0.46 16.08 -1.00
CA MET A 132 -0.46 14.94 -1.12
C MET A 132 0.12 13.67 -0.48
N GLN A 133 1.39 13.39 -0.75
CA GLN A 133 2.07 12.22 -0.18
C GLN A 133 2.15 12.32 1.36
N SER A 134 2.42 13.50 1.92
CA SER A 134 2.45 13.68 3.39
C SER A 134 1.09 13.35 4.03
N GLY A 135 -0.03 13.74 3.41
CA GLY A 135 -1.37 13.38 3.88
C GLY A 135 -1.62 11.87 3.84
N SER A 136 -1.19 11.21 2.76
CA SER A 136 -1.28 9.75 2.62
C SER A 136 -0.48 9.03 3.70
N VAL A 137 0.78 9.42 3.90
CA VAL A 137 1.68 8.82 4.91
C VAL A 137 1.15 9.05 6.31
N ALA A 138 0.72 10.27 6.64
CA ALA A 138 0.13 10.58 7.94
C ALA A 138 -1.10 9.70 8.23
N GLY A 139 -2.00 9.53 7.23
CA GLY A 139 -3.14 8.63 7.34
C GLY A 139 -2.73 7.17 7.57
N THR A 140 -1.74 6.70 6.82
CA THR A 140 -1.24 5.32 6.94
C THR A 140 -0.60 5.03 8.29
N ILE A 141 0.05 6.02 8.92
CA ILE A 141 0.66 5.87 10.24
C ILE A 141 -0.39 5.94 11.36
N LEU A 142 -1.27 6.95 11.31
CA LEU A 142 -2.24 7.18 12.37
C LEU A 142 -3.43 6.23 12.31
N GLY A 143 -3.78 5.74 11.11
CA GLY A 143 -4.90 4.83 10.93
C GLY A 143 -4.84 3.59 11.81
N PRO A 144 -3.78 2.76 11.75
CA PRO A 144 -3.65 1.56 12.57
C PRO A 144 -3.70 1.84 14.07
N LEU A 145 -3.08 2.94 14.52
CA LEU A 145 -3.06 3.32 15.94
C LEU A 145 -4.46 3.70 16.43
N ILE A 146 -5.15 4.58 15.70
CA ILE A 146 -6.51 5.02 16.03
C ILE A 146 -7.49 3.84 15.91
N GLY A 147 -7.38 3.07 14.84
CA GLY A 147 -8.24 1.91 14.58
C GLY A 147 -8.10 0.84 15.65
N GLY A 148 -6.86 0.55 16.09
CA GLY A 148 -6.58 -0.38 17.16
C GLY A 148 -7.17 0.08 18.50
N ALA A 149 -6.94 1.34 18.89
CA ALA A 149 -7.50 1.90 20.12
C ALA A 149 -9.05 1.91 20.11
N MET A 150 -9.65 2.25 18.98
CA MET A 150 -11.10 2.23 18.83
C MET A 150 -11.66 0.80 18.87
N ALA A 151 -10.96 -0.20 18.28
CA ALA A 151 -11.40 -1.59 18.31
C ALA A 151 -11.53 -2.14 19.73
N ASP A 152 -10.58 -1.79 20.61
CA ASP A 152 -10.61 -2.21 22.00
C ASP A 152 -11.69 -1.47 22.81
N TRP A 153 -12.04 -0.26 22.43
CA TRP A 153 -12.97 0.61 23.18
C TRP A 153 -14.43 0.41 22.80
N ILE A 154 -14.73 0.35 21.49
CA ILE A 154 -16.10 0.31 20.94
C ILE A 154 -16.38 -0.98 20.15
N GLY A 155 -15.41 -1.90 20.05
CA GLY A 155 -15.51 -3.13 19.27
C GLY A 155 -15.19 -2.92 17.79
N PHE A 156 -15.19 -4.02 17.01
CA PHE A 156 -14.74 -4.01 15.62
C PHE A 156 -15.77 -3.43 14.65
N ARG A 157 -17.05 -3.77 14.81
CA ARG A 157 -18.12 -3.34 13.88
C ARG A 157 -18.31 -1.83 13.79
N PRO A 158 -18.33 -1.07 14.91
CA PRO A 158 -18.47 0.39 14.87
C PRO A 158 -17.37 1.10 14.09
N ILE A 159 -16.16 0.52 13.98
CA ILE A 159 -15.07 1.13 13.24
C ILE A 159 -15.41 1.26 11.75
N PHE A 160 -16.09 0.27 11.16
CA PHE A 160 -16.53 0.37 9.77
C PHE A 160 -17.48 1.55 9.55
N TYR A 161 -18.34 1.84 10.52
CA TYR A 161 -19.26 3.00 10.45
C TYR A 161 -18.50 4.32 10.59
N VAL A 162 -17.53 4.39 11.51
CA VAL A 162 -16.67 5.58 11.67
C VAL A 162 -15.84 5.81 10.41
N VAL A 163 -15.22 4.78 9.86
CA VAL A 163 -14.45 4.88 8.60
C VAL A 163 -15.35 5.32 7.45
N GLY A 164 -16.55 4.74 7.33
CA GLY A 164 -17.53 5.15 6.34
C GLY A 164 -17.93 6.62 6.48
N ALA A 165 -18.15 7.10 7.71
CA ALA A 165 -18.45 8.50 8.00
C ALA A 165 -17.27 9.42 7.62
N LEU A 166 -16.02 9.05 7.93
CA LEU A 166 -14.83 9.82 7.54
C LEU A 166 -14.70 9.93 6.01
N LEU A 167 -14.93 8.84 5.28
CA LEU A 167 -14.92 8.83 3.82
C LEU A 167 -16.08 9.66 3.25
N PHE A 168 -17.25 9.61 3.87
CA PHE A 168 -18.40 10.44 3.47
C PHE A 168 -18.09 11.92 3.66
N VAL A 169 -17.50 12.33 4.78
CA VAL A 169 -17.03 13.70 5.02
C VAL A 169 -16.01 14.12 3.98
N ALA A 170 -15.01 13.26 3.68
CA ALA A 170 -14.04 13.53 2.62
C ALA A 170 -14.70 13.72 1.26
N SER A 171 -15.77 12.96 0.97
CA SER A 171 -16.56 13.06 -0.25
C SER A 171 -17.32 14.41 -0.34
N LEU A 172 -17.95 14.83 0.75
CA LEU A 172 -18.64 16.13 0.83
C LEU A 172 -17.66 17.30 0.65
N LEU A 173 -16.50 17.24 1.31
CA LEU A 173 -15.45 18.26 1.14
C LEU A 173 -14.99 18.32 -0.32
N ALA A 174 -14.80 17.18 -0.97
CA ALA A 174 -14.44 17.12 -2.37
C ALA A 174 -15.57 17.65 -3.28
N LEU A 175 -16.82 17.33 -2.98
CA LEU A 175 -17.98 17.78 -3.75
C LEU A 175 -18.11 19.31 -3.77
N PHE A 176 -18.03 19.96 -2.62
CA PHE A 176 -18.29 21.38 -2.47
C PHE A 176 -17.06 22.25 -2.71
N LEU A 177 -15.87 21.80 -2.30
CA LEU A 177 -14.67 22.64 -2.29
C LEU A 177 -13.72 22.37 -3.47
N VAL A 178 -13.78 21.19 -4.10
CA VAL A 178 -12.94 20.90 -5.25
C VAL A 178 -13.61 21.39 -6.54
N LYS A 179 -12.91 22.23 -7.27
CA LYS A 179 -13.35 22.73 -8.59
C LYS A 179 -12.44 22.15 -9.67
N GLU A 180 -13.01 21.64 -10.74
CA GLU A 180 -12.31 21.19 -11.94
C GLU A 180 -12.85 21.95 -13.15
N LYS A 181 -11.96 22.49 -13.98
CA LYS A 181 -12.30 22.96 -15.33
C LYS A 181 -11.96 21.82 -16.28
N PHE A 182 -12.98 21.11 -16.75
CA PHE A 182 -12.82 19.97 -17.64
C PHE A 182 -13.39 20.30 -19.04
N ASP A 183 -12.51 20.25 -20.03
CA ASP A 183 -12.91 20.39 -21.44
C ASP A 183 -13.07 19.01 -22.07
N ARG A 184 -14.32 18.65 -22.40
CA ARG A 184 -14.66 17.36 -23.01
C ARG A 184 -14.17 17.22 -24.45
N VAL A 185 -14.03 18.34 -25.17
CA VAL A 185 -13.63 18.35 -26.57
C VAL A 185 -12.14 18.06 -26.69
N GLU A 186 -11.33 18.74 -25.87
CA GLU A 186 -9.89 18.52 -25.82
C GLU A 186 -9.55 17.08 -25.34
N ALA A 187 -10.27 16.59 -24.34
CA ALA A 187 -10.10 15.23 -23.82
C ALA A 187 -10.39 14.12 -24.85
N ALA A 188 -11.31 14.36 -25.78
CA ALA A 188 -11.64 13.40 -26.84
C ALA A 188 -10.55 13.25 -27.93
N GLN A 189 -9.63 14.21 -28.04
CA GLN A 189 -8.58 14.25 -29.06
C GLN A 189 -7.29 13.51 -28.64
N VAL A 190 -7.12 13.13 -27.37
CA VAL A 190 -5.92 12.44 -26.88
C VAL A 190 -5.90 10.98 -27.32
N PRO A 191 -4.90 10.55 -28.14
CA PRO A 191 -4.80 9.15 -28.60
C PRO A 191 -4.64 8.18 -27.42
N GLN A 192 -5.56 7.24 -27.31
CA GLN A 192 -5.50 6.23 -26.25
C GLN A 192 -4.64 5.05 -26.70
N VAL A 193 -3.44 4.91 -26.15
CA VAL A 193 -2.57 3.76 -26.38
C VAL A 193 -3.07 2.56 -25.59
N SER A 194 -3.02 1.37 -26.21
CA SER A 194 -3.36 0.11 -25.52
C SER A 194 -2.37 -0.15 -24.39
N VAL A 195 -2.87 -0.63 -23.23
CA VAL A 195 -2.05 -1.00 -22.07
C VAL A 195 -0.97 -2.01 -22.45
N LEU A 196 -1.34 -3.03 -23.22
CA LEU A 196 -0.42 -4.08 -23.66
C LEU A 196 0.71 -3.54 -24.55
N GLN A 197 0.39 -2.62 -25.46
CA GLN A 197 1.39 -2.00 -26.35
C GLN A 197 2.36 -1.13 -25.52
N GLY A 198 1.84 -0.36 -24.56
CA GLY A 198 2.67 0.43 -23.63
C GLY A 198 3.62 -0.45 -22.82
N PHE A 199 3.16 -1.60 -22.32
CA PHE A 199 4.02 -2.58 -21.63
C PHE A 199 5.13 -3.12 -22.55
N LYS A 200 4.78 -3.56 -23.78
CA LYS A 200 5.76 -4.07 -24.74
C LYS A 200 6.87 -3.03 -25.07
N GLU A 201 6.51 -1.76 -25.13
CA GLU A 201 7.48 -0.68 -25.36
C GLU A 201 8.45 -0.51 -24.18
N LEU A 202 7.94 -0.52 -22.94
CA LEU A 202 8.78 -0.39 -21.75
C LEU A 202 9.63 -1.65 -21.51
N ALA A 203 9.13 -2.82 -21.86
CA ALA A 203 9.85 -4.08 -21.73
C ALA A 203 11.09 -4.18 -22.65
N LYS A 204 11.20 -3.31 -23.67
CA LYS A 204 12.42 -3.20 -24.48
C LYS A 204 13.62 -2.65 -23.69
N VAL A 205 13.37 -1.99 -22.55
CA VAL A 205 14.42 -1.53 -21.61
C VAL A 205 14.55 -2.60 -20.52
N PRO A 206 15.60 -3.46 -20.54
CA PRO A 206 15.66 -4.66 -19.66
C PRO A 206 15.63 -4.36 -18.17
N GLN A 207 16.04 -3.14 -17.77
CA GLN A 207 16.06 -2.70 -16.39
C GLN A 207 14.66 -2.45 -15.81
N LEU A 208 13.69 -2.04 -16.64
CA LEU A 208 12.34 -1.74 -16.19
C LEU A 208 11.57 -3.00 -15.72
N PRO A 209 11.49 -4.08 -16.51
CA PRO A 209 10.91 -5.33 -16.01
C PRO A 209 11.63 -5.89 -14.78
N ALA A 210 12.98 -5.73 -14.72
CA ALA A 210 13.73 -6.16 -13.54
C ALA A 210 13.33 -5.37 -12.29
N LEU A 211 13.14 -4.05 -12.39
CA LEU A 211 12.65 -3.21 -11.30
C LEU A 211 11.19 -3.53 -10.91
N PHE A 212 10.35 -3.85 -11.87
CA PHE A 212 8.99 -4.33 -11.58
C PHE A 212 9.05 -5.63 -10.77
N GLY A 213 9.95 -6.57 -11.12
CA GLY A 213 10.20 -7.78 -10.33
C GLY A 213 10.70 -7.46 -8.91
N VAL A 214 11.57 -6.46 -8.75
CA VAL A 214 12.02 -5.97 -7.42
C VAL A 214 10.83 -5.48 -6.60
N THR A 215 9.97 -4.66 -7.18
CA THR A 215 8.77 -4.13 -6.49
C THR A 215 7.81 -5.25 -6.11
N PHE A 216 7.60 -6.22 -7.00
CA PHE A 216 6.76 -7.39 -6.74
C PHE A 216 7.25 -8.18 -5.53
N LEU A 217 8.52 -8.62 -5.55
CA LEU A 217 9.12 -9.42 -4.47
C LEU A 217 9.14 -8.66 -3.14
N LEU A 218 9.40 -7.34 -3.18
CA LEU A 218 9.38 -6.48 -2.01
C LEU A 218 7.99 -6.46 -1.36
N GLN A 219 6.96 -6.19 -2.15
CA GLN A 219 5.60 -6.09 -1.62
C GLN A 219 5.06 -7.45 -1.19
N PHE A 220 5.35 -8.49 -1.96
CA PHE A 220 5.03 -9.87 -1.59
C PHE A 220 5.58 -10.21 -0.20
N ALA A 221 6.89 -9.97 0.03
CA ALA A 221 7.55 -10.27 1.29
C ALA A 221 7.01 -9.44 2.47
N MET A 222 6.70 -8.15 2.22
CA MET A 222 6.22 -7.26 3.29
C MET A 222 4.79 -7.54 3.71
N ILE A 223 3.92 -7.89 2.75
CA ILE A 223 2.48 -8.08 3.01
C ILE A 223 2.18 -9.47 3.56
N SER A 224 2.97 -10.50 3.21
CA SER A 224 2.71 -11.89 3.62
C SER A 224 2.47 -12.05 5.13
N PRO A 225 3.30 -11.52 6.05
CA PRO A 225 3.05 -11.62 7.48
C PRO A 225 2.10 -10.53 8.03
N MET A 226 1.83 -9.47 7.26
CA MET A 226 1.15 -8.28 7.77
C MET A 226 -0.31 -8.52 8.14
N SER A 227 -1.02 -9.35 7.36
CA SER A 227 -2.44 -9.69 7.62
C SER A 227 -2.65 -10.51 8.89
N LEU A 228 -1.61 -11.16 9.38
CA LEU A 228 -1.65 -12.03 10.56
C LEU A 228 -0.92 -11.43 11.78
N LEU A 229 -0.34 -10.25 11.61
CA LEU A 229 0.38 -9.55 12.67
C LEU A 229 -0.45 -9.38 13.96
N PRO A 230 -1.76 -9.06 13.91
CA PRO A 230 -2.56 -8.96 15.13
C PRO A 230 -2.63 -10.26 15.92
N LEU A 231 -2.75 -11.42 15.25
CA LEU A 231 -2.73 -12.72 15.91
C LEU A 231 -1.37 -13.02 16.55
N TYR A 232 -0.29 -12.60 15.91
CA TYR A 232 1.06 -12.74 16.48
C TYR A 232 1.25 -11.86 17.72
N VAL A 233 0.72 -10.64 17.70
CA VAL A 233 0.72 -9.76 18.87
C VAL A 233 -0.11 -10.36 20.01
N GLU A 234 -1.26 -10.96 19.72
CA GLU A 234 -2.08 -11.68 20.71
C GLU A 234 -1.31 -12.81 21.37
N LYS A 235 -0.62 -13.63 20.59
CA LYS A 235 0.25 -14.71 21.09
C LYS A 235 1.37 -14.20 22.01
N LEU A 236 2.01 -13.09 21.66
CA LEU A 236 3.12 -12.50 22.42
C LEU A 236 2.65 -11.75 23.67
N HIS A 237 1.47 -11.16 23.66
CA HIS A 237 0.96 -10.35 24.78
C HIS A 237 0.44 -11.21 25.94
N GLY A 238 -0.05 -12.41 25.64
CA GLY A 238 -0.54 -13.36 26.67
C GLY A 238 -1.81 -12.93 27.41
N SER A 239 -2.41 -11.78 27.06
CA SER A 239 -3.62 -11.24 27.64
C SER A 239 -4.54 -10.74 26.55
N ALA A 240 -5.87 -10.95 26.69
CA ALA A 240 -6.86 -10.49 25.73
C ALA A 240 -7.16 -8.98 25.81
N VAL A 241 -6.55 -8.26 26.73
CA VAL A 241 -6.82 -6.83 26.98
C VAL A 241 -5.97 -5.98 26.04
N ASN A 242 -6.61 -5.01 25.36
CA ASN A 242 -5.96 -4.01 24.50
C ASN A 242 -5.12 -4.59 23.33
N ILE A 243 -5.43 -5.79 22.83
CA ILE A 243 -4.65 -6.43 21.74
C ILE A 243 -4.69 -5.61 20.46
N ALA A 244 -5.85 -5.07 20.09
CA ALA A 244 -6.00 -4.30 18.87
C ALA A 244 -5.18 -3.00 18.94
N PHE A 245 -5.08 -2.37 20.10
CA PHE A 245 -4.21 -1.22 20.34
C PHE A 245 -2.73 -1.59 20.16
N TRP A 246 -2.27 -2.70 20.76
CA TRP A 246 -0.90 -3.17 20.61
C TRP A 246 -0.56 -3.54 19.16
N ALA A 247 -1.47 -4.20 18.45
CA ALA A 247 -1.32 -4.49 17.04
C ALA A 247 -1.23 -3.22 16.18
N GLY A 248 -2.05 -2.22 16.51
CA GLY A 248 -2.01 -0.89 15.90
C GLY A 248 -0.67 -0.19 16.16
N MET A 249 -0.17 -0.21 17.40
CA MET A 249 1.11 0.38 17.79
C MET A 249 2.29 -0.27 17.07
N VAL A 250 2.33 -1.60 17.03
CA VAL A 250 3.35 -2.39 16.32
C VAL A 250 3.37 -2.05 14.83
N SER A 251 2.21 -1.82 14.23
CA SER A 251 2.09 -1.40 12.83
C SER A 251 2.53 0.06 12.64
N ALA A 252 2.07 0.97 13.49
CA ALA A 252 2.37 2.40 13.40
C ALA A 252 3.85 2.72 13.59
N VAL A 253 4.54 2.02 14.49
CA VAL A 253 5.97 2.20 14.76
C VAL A 253 6.81 1.98 13.50
N THR A 254 6.48 0.99 12.69
CA THR A 254 7.14 0.76 11.39
C THR A 254 6.93 1.93 10.42
N GLY A 255 5.71 2.50 10.39
CA GLY A 255 5.41 3.67 9.57
C GLY A 255 6.16 4.92 10.03
N ILE A 256 6.19 5.18 11.35
CA ILE A 256 6.89 6.32 11.95
C ILE A 256 8.38 6.27 11.61
N SER A 257 9.04 5.14 11.84
CA SER A 257 10.47 5.00 11.55
C SER A 257 10.77 5.12 10.05
N ASN A 258 9.91 4.57 9.19
CA ASN A 258 10.00 4.73 7.74
C ASN A 258 9.89 6.21 7.33
N MET A 259 8.90 6.93 7.88
CA MET A 259 8.70 8.36 7.59
C MET A 259 9.92 9.20 7.97
N LEU A 260 10.53 8.94 9.13
CA LEU A 260 11.73 9.66 9.60
C LEU A 260 12.96 9.32 8.76
N ALA A 261 13.13 8.06 8.39
CA ALA A 261 14.31 7.59 7.64
C ALA A 261 14.25 7.92 6.13
N SER A 262 13.06 7.97 5.54
CA SER A 262 12.87 8.12 4.10
C SER A 262 13.55 9.37 3.50
N PRO A 263 13.45 10.58 4.08
CA PRO A 263 14.15 11.76 3.56
C PRO A 263 15.68 11.65 3.65
N LEU A 264 16.17 11.00 4.73
CA LEU A 264 17.61 10.81 4.94
C LEU A 264 18.19 9.82 3.94
N LEU A 265 17.54 8.67 3.76
CA LEU A 265 17.93 7.65 2.80
C LEU A 265 17.72 8.13 1.36
N GLY A 266 16.71 8.96 1.09
CA GLY A 266 16.51 9.63 -0.19
C GLY A 266 17.68 10.57 -0.55
N LYS A 267 18.08 11.46 0.37
CA LYS A 267 19.26 12.32 0.18
C LYS A 267 20.54 11.52 0.01
N LEU A 268 20.69 10.43 0.74
CA LEU A 268 21.85 9.55 0.61
C LEU A 268 21.83 8.82 -0.74
N SER A 269 20.65 8.42 -1.22
CA SER A 269 20.46 7.84 -2.56
C SER A 269 20.93 8.78 -3.68
N ASP A 270 20.67 10.08 -3.56
CA ASP A 270 21.14 11.07 -4.52
C ASP A 270 22.68 11.19 -4.52
N LYS A 271 23.34 10.98 -3.37
CA LYS A 271 24.80 11.11 -3.23
C LYS A 271 25.57 9.86 -3.67
N ILE A 272 25.15 8.68 -3.23
CA ILE A 272 25.89 7.42 -3.42
C ILE A 272 25.28 6.47 -4.46
N GLY A 273 24.10 6.84 -5.00
CA GLY A 273 23.38 6.11 -6.04
C GLY A 273 22.24 5.23 -5.50
N ALA A 274 21.11 5.31 -6.18
CA ALA A 274 19.87 4.64 -5.76
C ALA A 274 19.98 3.09 -5.69
N HIS A 275 20.79 2.47 -6.56
CA HIS A 275 21.02 1.03 -6.53
C HIS A 275 21.77 0.56 -5.27
N ARG A 276 22.70 1.38 -4.72
CA ARG A 276 23.41 1.05 -3.47
C ARG A 276 22.48 1.16 -2.26
N ILE A 277 21.68 2.22 -2.21
CA ILE A 277 20.70 2.40 -1.13
C ILE A 277 19.63 1.32 -1.18
N LEU A 278 19.14 0.95 -2.37
CA LEU A 278 18.19 -0.15 -2.54
C LEU A 278 18.75 -1.48 -1.98
N THR A 279 20.01 -1.80 -2.34
CA THR A 279 20.68 -3.01 -1.84
C THR A 279 20.86 -2.99 -0.32
N PHE A 280 21.33 -1.87 0.23
CA PHE A 280 21.49 -1.68 1.68
C PHE A 280 20.16 -1.80 2.42
N ALA A 281 19.13 -1.17 1.89
CA ALA A 281 17.79 -1.18 2.46
C ALA A 281 17.14 -2.58 2.43
N LEU A 282 17.33 -3.36 1.35
CA LEU A 282 16.84 -4.74 1.25
C LEU A 282 17.53 -5.66 2.26
N ILE A 283 18.85 -5.55 2.41
CA ILE A 283 19.62 -6.34 3.39
C ILE A 283 19.17 -5.97 4.80
N GLY A 284 19.11 -4.67 5.14
CA GLY A 284 18.72 -4.21 6.45
C GLY A 284 17.27 -4.59 6.80
N ALA A 285 16.34 -4.45 5.86
CA ALA A 285 14.96 -4.87 6.06
C ALA A 285 14.86 -6.39 6.33
N SER A 286 15.62 -7.22 5.59
CA SER A 286 15.69 -8.68 5.83
C SER A 286 16.29 -9.00 7.19
N LEU A 287 17.38 -8.31 7.57
CA LEU A 287 18.07 -8.51 8.85
C LEU A 287 17.15 -8.25 10.05
N PHE A 288 16.18 -7.34 9.91
CA PHE A 288 15.20 -7.04 10.95
C PHE A 288 13.82 -7.68 10.73
N LEU A 289 13.58 -8.33 9.59
CA LEU A 289 12.37 -9.11 9.36
C LEU A 289 12.50 -10.54 9.96
N ILE A 290 13.63 -11.20 9.73
CA ILE A 290 13.89 -12.57 10.23
C ILE A 290 13.84 -12.67 11.76
N PRO A 291 14.48 -11.77 12.55
CA PRO A 291 14.42 -11.85 14.01
C PRO A 291 13.03 -11.71 14.61
N GLN A 292 12.04 -11.16 13.85
CA GLN A 292 10.66 -11.10 14.33
C GLN A 292 10.06 -12.49 14.60
N ALA A 293 10.59 -13.53 13.97
CA ALA A 293 10.19 -14.92 14.23
C ALA A 293 10.60 -15.43 15.62
N PHE A 294 11.58 -14.80 16.27
CA PHE A 294 12.19 -15.29 17.52
C PHE A 294 11.92 -14.39 18.73
N VAL A 295 11.13 -13.31 18.55
CA VAL A 295 10.78 -12.43 19.66
C VAL A 295 9.82 -13.13 20.63
N THR A 296 9.97 -12.83 21.92
CA THR A 296 9.18 -13.41 23.01
C THR A 296 8.28 -12.40 23.71
N SER A 297 8.33 -11.13 23.29
CA SER A 297 7.48 -10.06 23.84
C SER A 297 7.12 -9.02 22.80
N VAL A 298 5.99 -8.33 23.00
CA VAL A 298 5.52 -7.24 22.13
C VAL A 298 6.55 -6.10 22.08
N TRP A 299 7.25 -5.81 23.17
CA TRP A 299 8.27 -4.76 23.20
C TRP A 299 9.47 -5.07 22.32
N GLN A 300 9.94 -6.32 22.31
CA GLN A 300 11.00 -6.75 21.38
C GLN A 300 10.52 -6.61 19.92
N LEU A 301 9.27 -7.01 19.65
CA LEU A 301 8.69 -6.87 18.32
C LEU A 301 8.64 -5.39 17.87
N ILE A 302 8.25 -4.46 18.76
CA ILE A 302 8.23 -3.02 18.49
C ILE A 302 9.63 -2.52 18.12
N ILE A 303 10.67 -2.88 18.89
CA ILE A 303 12.06 -2.46 18.63
C ILE A 303 12.53 -2.98 17.26
N VAL A 304 12.34 -4.27 16.99
CA VAL A 304 12.77 -4.89 15.74
C VAL A 304 12.01 -4.28 14.54
N ARG A 305 10.72 -4.00 14.68
CA ARG A 305 9.90 -3.34 13.65
C ARG A 305 10.27 -1.88 13.44
N PHE A 306 10.64 -1.17 14.50
CA PHE A 306 11.18 0.18 14.36
C PHE A 306 12.44 0.17 13.49
N MET A 307 13.39 -0.72 13.78
CA MET A 307 14.62 -0.87 13.00
C MET A 307 14.33 -1.28 11.54
N MET A 308 13.42 -2.24 11.34
CA MET A 308 12.98 -2.61 9.99
C MET A 308 12.42 -1.41 9.21
N GLY A 309 11.57 -0.59 9.83
CA GLY A 309 10.98 0.58 9.21
C GLY A 309 12.01 1.63 8.77
N VAL A 310 13.11 1.79 9.50
CA VAL A 310 14.23 2.66 9.09
C VAL A 310 14.75 2.22 7.72
N PHE A 311 15.01 0.94 7.52
CA PHE A 311 15.50 0.44 6.23
C PHE A 311 14.42 0.48 5.14
N MET A 312 13.15 0.25 5.49
CA MET A 312 12.04 0.38 4.55
C MET A 312 11.96 1.78 3.92
N GLY A 313 12.37 2.83 4.66
CA GLY A 313 12.41 4.21 4.16
C GLY A 313 13.26 4.41 2.90
N GLY A 314 14.23 3.53 2.64
CA GLY A 314 15.07 3.58 1.44
C GLY A 314 14.55 2.79 0.25
N LEU A 315 13.59 1.88 0.43
CA LEU A 315 13.19 0.91 -0.60
C LEU A 315 12.43 1.57 -1.76
N LEU A 316 11.22 2.06 -1.52
CA LEU A 316 10.36 2.63 -2.57
C LEU A 316 10.95 3.90 -3.22
N PRO A 317 11.54 4.85 -2.47
CA PRO A 317 12.19 6.00 -3.10
C PRO A 317 13.30 5.59 -4.06
N SER A 318 14.14 4.61 -3.68
CA SER A 318 15.22 4.12 -4.55
C SER A 318 14.71 3.40 -5.80
N VAL A 319 13.67 2.56 -5.66
CA VAL A 319 13.03 1.91 -6.82
C VAL A 319 12.45 2.95 -7.76
N ASN A 320 11.71 3.94 -7.24
CA ASN A 320 11.12 5.00 -8.05
C ASN A 320 12.17 5.86 -8.76
N ALA A 321 13.28 6.20 -8.07
CA ALA A 321 14.40 6.92 -8.68
C ALA A 321 15.03 6.13 -9.83
N LEU A 322 15.23 4.81 -9.66
CA LEU A 322 15.74 3.94 -10.71
C LEU A 322 14.76 3.80 -11.88
N ILE A 323 13.47 3.61 -11.62
CA ILE A 323 12.46 3.56 -12.68
C ILE A 323 12.50 4.85 -13.49
N ARG A 324 12.54 6.01 -12.84
CA ARG A 324 12.63 7.30 -13.51
C ARG A 324 13.90 7.39 -14.38
N SER A 325 15.05 6.96 -13.86
CA SER A 325 16.33 7.05 -14.56
C SER A 325 16.41 6.16 -15.81
N TYR A 326 15.71 5.03 -15.83
CA TYR A 326 15.71 4.10 -16.96
C TYR A 326 14.52 4.31 -17.91
N THR A 327 13.52 5.10 -17.51
CA THR A 327 12.33 5.34 -18.34
C THR A 327 12.65 6.38 -19.42
N PRO A 328 12.37 6.09 -20.70
CA PRO A 328 12.48 7.07 -21.77
C PRO A 328 11.55 8.27 -21.53
N ASP A 329 12.00 9.46 -21.92
CA ASP A 329 11.26 10.71 -21.76
C ASP A 329 9.84 10.61 -22.35
N GLY A 330 8.87 11.15 -21.63
CA GLY A 330 7.45 11.13 -22.00
C GLY A 330 6.71 9.81 -21.73
N LYS A 331 7.39 8.79 -21.13
CA LYS A 331 6.75 7.50 -20.77
C LYS A 331 6.71 7.24 -19.27
N GLU A 332 7.04 8.24 -18.46
CA GLU A 332 7.15 8.12 -17.00
C GLU A 332 5.83 7.68 -16.36
N SER A 333 4.70 8.29 -16.75
CA SER A 333 3.38 7.94 -16.21
C SER A 333 3.02 6.49 -16.47
N ARG A 334 3.37 5.95 -17.64
CA ARG A 334 3.17 4.54 -17.97
C ARG A 334 4.05 3.64 -17.14
N ALA A 335 5.34 3.97 -16.98
CA ALA A 335 6.28 3.17 -16.20
C ALA A 335 5.85 3.10 -14.72
N PHE A 336 5.45 4.23 -14.14
CA PHE A 336 4.91 4.26 -12.78
C PHE A 336 3.55 3.56 -12.67
N GLY A 337 2.70 3.62 -13.71
CA GLY A 337 1.45 2.86 -13.77
C GLY A 337 1.68 1.36 -13.71
N PHE A 338 2.63 0.83 -14.49
CA PHE A 338 3.00 -0.59 -14.44
C PHE A 338 3.65 -0.97 -13.12
N ASN A 339 4.49 -0.10 -12.55
CA ASN A 339 5.05 -0.34 -11.23
C ASN A 339 3.97 -0.44 -10.16
N SER A 340 2.95 0.44 -10.21
CA SER A 340 1.81 0.41 -9.29
C SER A 340 0.97 -0.87 -9.45
N SER A 341 0.77 -1.34 -10.68
CA SER A 341 0.11 -2.63 -10.94
C SER A 341 0.92 -3.79 -10.37
N THR A 342 2.23 -3.78 -10.55
CA THR A 342 3.13 -4.81 -9.99
C THR A 342 3.12 -4.80 -8.47
N LEU A 343 3.08 -3.62 -7.85
CA LEU A 343 2.92 -3.43 -6.42
C LEU A 343 1.61 -4.04 -5.91
N ALA A 344 0.50 -3.77 -6.60
CA ALA A 344 -0.80 -4.36 -6.27
C ALA A 344 -0.81 -5.89 -6.40
N LEU A 345 -0.15 -6.43 -7.43
CA LEU A 345 0.00 -7.88 -7.62
C LEU A 345 0.83 -8.52 -6.50
N GLY A 346 1.92 -7.87 -6.08
CA GLY A 346 2.73 -8.31 -4.94
C GLY A 346 1.95 -8.32 -3.63
N ASN A 347 1.15 -7.28 -3.38
CA ASN A 347 0.27 -7.18 -2.22
C ASN A 347 -0.79 -8.29 -2.22
N MET A 348 -1.44 -8.52 -3.37
CA MET A 348 -2.46 -9.54 -3.53
C MET A 348 -1.90 -10.95 -3.27
N LEU A 349 -0.86 -11.33 -4.00
CA LEU A 349 -0.27 -12.67 -3.87
C LEU A 349 0.41 -12.86 -2.51
N GLY A 350 1.04 -11.81 -1.95
CA GLY A 350 1.61 -11.84 -0.62
C GLY A 350 0.58 -12.15 0.45
N ALA A 351 -0.59 -11.49 0.39
CA ALA A 351 -1.66 -11.71 1.35
C ALA A 351 -2.28 -13.12 1.23
N VAL A 352 -2.58 -13.58 0.00
CA VAL A 352 -3.18 -14.91 -0.24
C VAL A 352 -2.21 -16.02 0.17
N ILE A 353 -0.98 -15.99 -0.37
CA ILE A 353 0.01 -17.03 -0.13
C ILE A 353 0.48 -17.00 1.32
N GLY A 354 0.67 -15.80 1.91
CA GLY A 354 1.00 -15.65 3.32
C GLY A 354 -0.09 -16.23 4.23
N GLY A 355 -1.36 -15.89 3.96
CA GLY A 355 -2.50 -16.43 4.70
C GLY A 355 -2.60 -17.97 4.60
N PHE A 356 -2.38 -18.53 3.40
CA PHE A 356 -2.39 -19.98 3.18
C PHE A 356 -1.21 -20.68 3.88
N LEU A 357 0.00 -20.17 3.70
CA LEU A 357 1.22 -20.79 4.28
C LEU A 357 1.23 -20.71 5.81
N SER A 358 0.59 -19.73 6.42
CA SER A 358 0.58 -19.56 7.88
C SER A 358 0.06 -20.78 8.62
N GLY A 359 -0.90 -21.53 8.02
CA GLY A 359 -1.43 -22.75 8.60
C GLY A 359 -0.45 -23.92 8.62
N TYR A 360 0.59 -23.90 7.80
CA TYR A 360 1.60 -24.97 7.71
C TYR A 360 2.88 -24.64 8.46
N ILE A 361 3.34 -23.39 8.39
CA ILE A 361 4.65 -22.96 8.91
C ILE A 361 4.53 -22.00 10.09
N GLY A 362 3.31 -21.65 10.50
CA GLY A 362 3.07 -20.64 11.52
C GLY A 362 3.40 -19.22 11.04
N ILE A 363 3.14 -18.24 11.88
CA ILE A 363 3.43 -16.82 11.60
C ILE A 363 4.93 -16.56 11.64
N GLU A 364 5.64 -17.24 12.54
CA GLU A 364 7.10 -17.21 12.67
C GLU A 364 7.79 -17.64 11.37
N GLY A 365 7.33 -18.73 10.78
CA GLY A 365 7.83 -19.22 9.49
C GLY A 365 7.63 -18.19 8.35
N LEU A 366 6.53 -17.44 8.37
CA LEU A 366 6.30 -16.39 7.39
C LEU A 366 7.34 -15.26 7.49
N PHE A 367 7.75 -14.84 8.69
CA PHE A 367 8.81 -13.83 8.84
C PHE A 367 10.14 -14.32 8.27
N ILE A 368 10.50 -15.59 8.49
CA ILE A 368 11.73 -16.18 7.96
C ILE A 368 11.68 -16.24 6.43
N ILE A 369 10.61 -16.76 5.85
CA ILE A 369 10.45 -16.87 4.39
C ILE A 369 10.42 -15.48 3.75
N SER A 370 9.68 -14.52 4.31
CA SER A 370 9.64 -13.16 3.81
C SER A 370 11.02 -12.49 3.84
N GLY A 371 11.79 -12.70 4.91
CA GLY A 371 13.17 -12.23 4.97
C GLY A 371 14.06 -12.87 3.90
N ALA A 372 13.92 -14.18 3.67
CA ALA A 372 14.62 -14.88 2.60
C ALA A 372 14.26 -14.32 1.20
N PHE A 373 13.00 -13.99 0.94
CA PHE A 373 12.59 -13.33 -0.30
C PHE A 373 13.25 -11.94 -0.49
N LEU A 374 13.45 -11.18 0.58
CA LEU A 374 14.19 -9.90 0.50
C LEU A 374 15.68 -10.13 0.20
N LEU A 375 16.30 -11.18 0.71
CA LEU A 375 17.68 -11.57 0.35
C LEU A 375 17.76 -12.01 -1.11
N ILE A 376 16.81 -12.81 -1.60
CA ILE A 376 16.72 -13.18 -3.02
C ILE A 376 16.56 -11.91 -3.87
N ASN A 377 15.73 -10.99 -3.44
CA ASN A 377 15.56 -9.70 -4.13
C ASN A 377 16.86 -8.88 -4.16
N THR A 378 17.66 -8.92 -3.09
CA THR A 378 19.00 -8.30 -3.06
C THR A 378 19.92 -8.91 -4.10
N VAL A 379 19.95 -10.22 -4.24
CA VAL A 379 20.73 -10.93 -5.27
C VAL A 379 20.22 -10.53 -6.66
N TRP A 380 18.90 -10.49 -6.86
CA TRP A 380 18.28 -10.07 -8.12
C TRP A 380 18.70 -8.66 -8.52
N VAL A 381 18.66 -7.70 -7.60
CA VAL A 381 19.11 -6.32 -7.82
C VAL A 381 20.58 -6.29 -8.27
N ARG A 382 21.45 -7.03 -7.58
CA ARG A 382 22.88 -7.10 -7.94
C ARG A 382 23.10 -7.68 -9.33
N LEU A 383 22.43 -8.77 -9.67
CA LEU A 383 22.63 -9.45 -10.95
C LEU A 383 22.06 -8.65 -12.14
N LYS A 384 20.92 -7.98 -11.97
CA LYS A 384 20.18 -7.35 -13.07
C LYS A 384 20.45 -5.84 -13.22
N LEU A 385 20.77 -5.15 -12.12
CA LEU A 385 20.92 -3.70 -12.14
C LEU A 385 22.38 -3.25 -12.06
N TYR A 386 23.27 -3.99 -11.37
CA TYR A 386 24.69 -3.63 -11.25
C TYR A 386 25.51 -3.93 -12.51
N LYS A 387 25.18 -4.96 -13.29
CA LYS A 387 25.93 -5.31 -14.52
C LYS A 387 25.79 -4.29 -15.66
N VAL A 388 24.92 -3.29 -15.53
CA VAL A 388 24.63 -2.30 -16.59
C VAL A 388 25.16 -0.90 -16.24
N THR A 389 25.71 -0.72 -15.04
CA THR A 389 26.35 0.54 -14.62
C THR A 389 27.81 0.61 -15.05
N THR A 390 28.11 0.57 -16.36
CA THR A 390 29.27 1.16 -16.96
C THR A 390 28.86 2.42 -17.73
N PRO A 391 29.72 3.44 -17.82
CA PRO A 391 29.36 4.82 -17.56
C PRO A 391 28.94 5.59 -18.81
N ARG A 392 27.72 6.11 -18.86
CA ARG A 392 27.30 7.12 -19.85
C ARG A 392 26.41 8.23 -19.33
N LEU A 393 26.43 8.55 -18.03
CA LEU A 393 25.56 9.62 -17.50
C LEU A 393 26.28 10.59 -16.53
N PHE A 394 27.55 10.93 -16.82
CA PHE A 394 28.17 12.17 -16.31
C PHE A 394 29.12 12.68 -17.39
N ARG A 395 28.58 13.30 -18.42
CA ARG A 395 29.17 14.36 -19.19
C ARG A 395 28.14 15.41 -19.48
#